data_64bd7425bb2942282bfb9c122310b3aa
#
_entry.id   64bd7425bb2942282bfb9c122310b3aa
#
_cell.length_a   1.000
_cell.length_b   1.000
_cell.length_c   1.000
_cell.angle_alpha   90.00
_cell.angle_beta   90.00
_cell.angle_gamma   90.00
#
_symmetry.space_group_name_H-M   'P 1'
#
loop_
_entity.id
_entity.type
_entity.pdbx_description
1 polymer ?
#
loop_
_entity_poly.entity_id
_entity_poly.type
_entity_poly.pdbx_seq_one_letter_code
_entity_poly.pdbx_strand_id
1 'polypeptide(L)'
;YSGDSYRYEVKNKASITCQHINGLAGTSWSDEVTTDCTRYKNKVVNASVKKYTANLQDGVWREDLLLPGPDSEYKYKLNINVPDNEFGGYMTRMEIADTLPAGAELTAATAEVYENGQNRVDGRFQISVNGKNITLKATEAALGDRGFYGKSYDVIFNARMVPGEISCTYNGTVASYVTSNHFTVTTQHKGDSQAVTITSNNVADRASVNRTEPKNP
;
A
#
# COMPACT_ATOMS: atom_id res chain seq x y z
N TYR A 1 5.98 -22.65 -24.91
CA TYR A 1 6.32 -22.32 -23.51
C TYR A 1 7.76 -21.86 -23.45
N SER A 2 7.97 -20.59 -23.14
CA SER A 2 9.31 -20.04 -22.93
C SER A 2 9.28 -19.23 -21.63
N GLY A 3 10.09 -19.62 -20.63
CA GLY A 3 10.33 -18.89 -19.39
C GLY A 3 9.10 -18.19 -18.77
N ASP A 4 8.88 -16.92 -19.11
CA ASP A 4 7.89 -16.06 -18.46
C ASP A 4 6.60 -15.85 -19.27
N SER A 5 6.38 -16.57 -20.36
CA SER A 5 5.19 -16.43 -21.21
C SER A 5 4.63 -17.75 -21.72
N TYR A 6 3.33 -17.73 -21.99
CA TYR A 6 2.62 -18.78 -22.72
C TYR A 6 2.25 -18.23 -24.09
N ARG A 7 2.63 -18.95 -25.16
CA ARG A 7 2.20 -18.64 -26.52
C ARG A 7 1.10 -19.61 -26.92
N TYR A 8 0.01 -19.07 -27.42
CA TYR A 8 -1.11 -19.82 -27.97
C TYR A 8 -1.16 -19.55 -29.47
N GLU A 9 -1.32 -20.59 -30.24
CA GLU A 9 -1.53 -20.52 -31.66
C GLU A 9 -2.98 -20.94 -31.93
N VAL A 10 -3.76 -20.06 -32.56
CA VAL A 10 -5.13 -20.34 -32.96
C VAL A 10 -5.15 -20.40 -34.47
N LYS A 11 -5.55 -21.54 -35.00
CA LYS A 11 -5.69 -21.77 -36.43
C LYS A 11 -7.15 -21.74 -36.83
N ASN A 12 -7.44 -21.04 -37.90
CA ASN A 12 -8.79 -20.95 -38.47
C ASN A 12 -8.75 -21.20 -39.96
N LYS A 13 -9.74 -21.98 -40.42
CA LYS A 13 -9.90 -22.32 -41.83
C LYS A 13 -11.38 -22.30 -42.15
N ALA A 14 -11.73 -21.62 -43.22
CA ALA A 14 -13.10 -21.55 -43.71
C ALA A 14 -13.30 -22.51 -44.90
N SER A 15 -14.53 -23.00 -45.06
CA SER A 15 -14.90 -23.76 -46.24
C SER A 15 -16.17 -23.18 -46.87
N ILE A 16 -16.26 -23.28 -48.16
CA ILE A 16 -17.50 -23.00 -48.92
C ILE A 16 -17.90 -24.26 -49.71
N THR A 17 -19.12 -24.68 -49.55
CA THR A 17 -19.69 -25.77 -50.31
C THR A 17 -20.76 -25.23 -51.25
N CYS A 18 -20.59 -25.46 -52.54
CA CYS A 18 -21.56 -25.09 -53.58
C CYS A 18 -22.10 -26.34 -54.25
N GLN A 19 -23.40 -26.33 -54.53
CA GLN A 19 -24.05 -27.34 -55.33
C GLN A 19 -24.44 -26.73 -56.70
N HIS A 20 -23.93 -27.33 -57.74
CA HIS A 20 -24.32 -26.92 -59.11
C HIS A 20 -25.71 -27.38 -59.44
N ILE A 21 -26.31 -26.69 -60.41
CA ILE A 21 -27.67 -26.97 -60.90
C ILE A 21 -27.87 -28.42 -61.47
N ASN A 22 -26.76 -29.05 -61.87
CA ASN A 22 -26.71 -30.44 -62.35
C ASN A 22 -26.46 -31.45 -61.20
N GLY A 23 -26.56 -31.03 -59.93
CA GLY A 23 -26.45 -31.91 -58.77
C GLY A 23 -25.06 -32.23 -58.33
N LEU A 24 -24.00 -31.69 -58.97
CA LEU A 24 -22.62 -31.84 -58.52
C LEU A 24 -22.35 -30.86 -57.38
N ALA A 25 -21.81 -31.38 -56.30
CA ALA A 25 -21.37 -30.57 -55.12
C ALA A 25 -19.87 -30.49 -55.10
N GLY A 26 -19.33 -29.29 -54.82
CA GLY A 26 -17.91 -29.04 -54.62
C GLY A 26 -17.67 -28.24 -53.33
N THR A 27 -16.65 -28.58 -52.60
CA THR A 27 -16.23 -27.84 -51.41
C THR A 27 -14.84 -27.25 -51.65
N SER A 28 -14.71 -25.94 -51.45
CA SER A 28 -13.41 -25.25 -51.43
C SER A 28 -13.08 -24.80 -50.04
N TRP A 29 -11.81 -24.87 -49.69
CA TRP A 29 -11.29 -24.43 -48.41
C TRP A 29 -10.45 -23.18 -48.60
N SER A 30 -10.53 -22.27 -47.66
CA SER A 30 -9.58 -21.16 -47.59
C SER A 30 -8.20 -21.65 -47.15
N ASP A 31 -7.20 -20.80 -47.31
CA ASP A 31 -5.95 -20.99 -46.61
C ASP A 31 -6.15 -20.94 -45.08
N GLU A 32 -5.30 -21.62 -44.37
CA GLU A 32 -5.28 -21.58 -42.90
C GLU A 32 -4.70 -20.27 -42.42
N VAL A 33 -5.45 -19.53 -41.62
CA VAL A 33 -4.99 -18.33 -40.93
C VAL A 33 -4.58 -18.69 -39.52
N THR A 34 -3.36 -18.36 -39.18
CA THR A 34 -2.81 -18.54 -37.83
C THR A 34 -2.75 -17.22 -37.10
N THR A 35 -3.33 -17.18 -35.90
CA THR A 35 -3.24 -16.03 -34.99
C THR A 35 -2.46 -16.44 -33.76
N ASP A 36 -1.36 -15.76 -33.50
CA ASP A 36 -0.57 -15.93 -32.30
C ASP A 36 -1.04 -15.03 -31.17
N CYS A 37 -1.25 -15.60 -30.01
CA CYS A 37 -1.52 -14.87 -28.79
C CYS A 37 -0.49 -15.23 -27.73
N THR A 38 0.19 -14.25 -27.17
CA THR A 38 1.16 -14.44 -26.09
C THR A 38 0.57 -13.93 -24.79
N ARG A 39 0.50 -14.80 -23.79
CA ARG A 39 0.15 -14.45 -22.42
C ARG A 39 1.39 -14.53 -21.55
N TYR A 40 1.78 -13.41 -20.93
CA TYR A 40 2.84 -13.40 -19.96
C TYR A 40 2.37 -13.99 -18.62
N LYS A 41 3.28 -14.68 -17.91
CA LYS A 41 3.02 -15.06 -16.52
C LYS A 41 2.88 -13.80 -15.67
N ASN A 42 1.98 -13.83 -14.73
CA ASN A 42 1.87 -12.75 -13.75
C ASN A 42 3.21 -12.64 -13.00
N LYS A 43 3.91 -11.54 -13.23
CA LYS A 43 5.07 -11.21 -12.40
C LYS A 43 4.53 -10.50 -11.18
N VAL A 44 4.50 -11.20 -10.05
CA VAL A 44 4.14 -10.60 -8.77
C VAL A 44 5.29 -9.69 -8.34
N VAL A 45 5.04 -8.39 -8.33
CA VAL A 45 5.92 -7.38 -7.75
C VAL A 45 5.22 -6.86 -6.51
N ASN A 46 5.87 -7.01 -5.35
CA ASN A 46 5.31 -6.52 -4.10
C ASN A 46 5.38 -4.99 -4.03
N ALA A 47 4.45 -4.39 -3.29
CA ALA A 47 4.52 -2.97 -2.96
C ALA A 47 5.81 -2.66 -2.19
N SER A 48 6.32 -1.44 -2.30
CA SER A 48 7.34 -0.92 -1.40
C SER A 48 6.73 0.08 -0.42
N VAL A 49 7.20 0.07 0.83
CA VAL A 49 6.57 0.80 1.92
C VAL A 49 7.60 1.57 2.73
N LYS A 50 7.27 2.82 3.09
CA LYS A 50 8.13 3.66 3.93
C LYS A 50 7.31 4.55 4.85
N LYS A 51 7.69 4.64 6.12
CA LYS A 51 7.06 5.51 7.11
C LYS A 51 7.89 6.76 7.34
N TYR A 52 7.18 7.87 7.58
CA TYR A 52 7.75 9.16 7.94
C TYR A 52 6.94 9.81 9.07
N THR A 53 7.58 10.73 9.75
CA THR A 53 6.99 11.60 10.76
C THR A 53 7.33 13.05 10.46
N ALA A 54 6.49 14.01 10.86
CA ALA A 54 6.72 15.44 10.71
C ALA A 54 6.06 16.23 11.84
N ASN A 55 6.68 17.32 12.29
CA ASN A 55 5.96 18.26 13.16
C ASN A 55 4.93 19.07 12.35
N LEU A 56 3.94 19.65 13.03
CA LEU A 56 2.89 20.43 12.38
C LEU A 56 3.38 21.77 11.84
N GLN A 57 4.50 22.28 12.33
CA GLN A 57 4.98 23.64 12.04
C GLN A 57 5.74 23.71 10.72
N ASP A 58 6.72 22.83 10.51
CA ASP A 58 7.55 22.85 9.30
C ASP A 58 7.07 21.88 8.20
N GLY A 59 6.26 20.88 8.57
CA GLY A 59 5.73 19.88 7.65
C GLY A 59 6.78 19.01 6.95
N VAL A 60 8.04 19.05 7.39
CA VAL A 60 9.14 18.31 6.77
C VAL A 60 9.14 16.86 7.24
N TRP A 61 9.01 15.93 6.29
CA TRP A 61 8.98 14.50 6.56
C TRP A 61 10.36 13.93 6.91
N ARG A 62 10.44 13.20 8.03
CA ARG A 62 11.68 12.64 8.62
C ARG A 62 11.46 11.20 9.08
N GLU A 63 12.53 10.50 9.40
CA GLU A 63 12.49 9.18 10.04
C GLU A 63 12.80 9.28 11.56
N ASP A 64 13.41 10.39 11.98
CA ASP A 64 13.68 10.73 13.38
C ASP A 64 13.24 12.18 13.60
N LEU A 65 12.26 12.40 14.46
CA LEU A 65 11.66 13.70 14.74
C LEU A 65 11.93 14.12 16.18
N LEU A 66 12.50 15.30 16.33
CA LEU A 66 12.56 15.99 17.63
C LEU A 66 11.35 16.92 17.75
N LEU A 67 10.48 16.61 18.70
CA LEU A 67 9.31 17.41 19.04
C LEU A 67 9.71 18.58 19.94
N PRO A 68 8.98 19.71 19.91
CA PRO A 68 9.22 20.85 20.79
C PRO A 68 9.11 20.52 22.28
N GLY A 69 8.35 19.49 22.63
CA GLY A 69 8.19 18.99 23.99
C GLY A 69 7.27 17.78 24.03
N PRO A 70 7.14 17.10 25.19
CA PRO A 70 6.11 16.12 25.42
C PRO A 70 4.72 16.79 25.28
N ASP A 71 3.70 16.02 24.98
CA ASP A 71 2.33 16.47 24.62
C ASP A 71 2.24 17.21 23.27
N SER A 72 3.32 17.30 22.50
CA SER A 72 3.31 17.92 21.17
C SER A 72 2.56 17.07 20.15
N GLU A 73 1.81 17.75 19.29
CA GLU A 73 1.18 17.12 18.12
C GLU A 73 2.16 17.05 16.95
N TYR A 74 2.00 15.98 16.16
CA TYR A 74 2.81 15.70 14.98
C TYR A 74 2.01 14.86 13.98
N LYS A 75 2.60 14.56 12.83
CA LYS A 75 1.94 13.74 11.79
C LYS A 75 2.77 12.52 11.45
N TYR A 76 2.08 11.45 11.10
CA TYR A 76 2.65 10.32 10.38
C TYR A 76 2.23 10.35 8.91
N LYS A 77 3.13 9.87 8.07
CA LYS A 77 2.89 9.53 6.67
C LYS A 77 3.30 8.10 6.41
N LEU A 78 2.36 7.29 5.95
CA LEU A 78 2.61 5.96 5.45
C LEU A 78 2.67 6.07 3.93
N ASN A 79 3.84 5.88 3.34
CA ASN A 79 4.03 5.90 1.90
C ASN A 79 4.05 4.47 1.35
N ILE A 80 3.19 4.20 0.39
CA ILE A 80 3.03 2.90 -0.25
C ILE A 80 3.15 3.07 -1.76
N ASN A 81 4.18 2.48 -2.37
CA ASN A 81 4.29 2.43 -3.82
C ASN A 81 3.69 1.12 -4.31
N VAL A 82 2.55 1.22 -4.99
CA VAL A 82 1.88 0.08 -5.62
C VAL A 82 2.51 -0.12 -7.00
N PRO A 83 3.07 -1.30 -7.29
CA PRO A 83 3.70 -1.56 -8.57
C PRO A 83 2.67 -1.54 -9.71
N ASP A 84 3.15 -1.31 -10.92
CA ASP A 84 2.31 -1.44 -12.12
C ASP A 84 1.85 -2.89 -12.29
N ASN A 85 0.63 -3.05 -12.79
CA ASN A 85 0.04 -4.35 -13.09
C ASN A 85 0.16 -4.74 -14.57
N GLU A 86 1.13 -4.21 -15.29
CA GLU A 86 1.31 -4.38 -16.75
C GLU A 86 1.19 -5.85 -17.20
N PHE A 87 1.54 -6.79 -16.33
CA PHE A 87 1.49 -8.22 -16.58
C PHE A 87 0.35 -8.95 -15.87
N GLY A 88 -0.72 -8.23 -15.53
CA GLY A 88 -1.94 -8.84 -14.99
C GLY A 88 -1.92 -9.12 -13.48
N GLY A 89 -1.03 -8.45 -12.76
CA GLY A 89 -0.89 -8.59 -11.30
C GLY A 89 -1.97 -7.88 -10.49
N TYR A 90 -3.27 -8.01 -10.87
CA TYR A 90 -4.36 -7.45 -10.06
C TYR A 90 -4.40 -8.09 -8.68
N MET A 91 -4.51 -7.26 -7.65
CA MET A 91 -4.70 -7.69 -6.28
C MET A 91 -6.17 -8.03 -6.00
N THR A 92 -6.38 -9.02 -5.15
CA THR A 92 -7.68 -9.34 -4.55
C THR A 92 -7.79 -8.78 -3.14
N ARG A 93 -6.65 -8.40 -2.55
CA ARG A 93 -6.58 -7.78 -1.23
C ARG A 93 -5.39 -6.84 -1.16
N MET A 94 -5.62 -5.66 -0.59
CA MET A 94 -4.59 -4.77 -0.07
C MET A 94 -5.10 -4.15 1.23
N GLU A 95 -4.35 -4.34 2.31
CA GLU A 95 -4.67 -3.84 3.64
C GLU A 95 -3.44 -3.18 4.25
N ILE A 96 -3.61 -1.96 4.75
CA ILE A 96 -2.59 -1.17 5.44
C ILE A 96 -2.99 -1.17 6.90
N ALA A 97 -2.06 -1.50 7.80
CA ALA A 97 -2.32 -1.51 9.24
C ALA A 97 -1.18 -0.81 9.99
N ASP A 98 -1.56 0.12 10.84
CA ASP A 98 -0.67 0.83 11.77
C ASP A 98 -1.26 0.78 13.17
N THR A 99 -0.44 0.42 14.14
CA THR A 99 -0.79 0.46 15.56
C THR A 99 0.14 1.43 16.25
N LEU A 100 -0.39 2.54 16.74
CA LEU A 100 0.40 3.51 17.49
C LEU A 100 1.02 2.87 18.73
N PRO A 101 2.29 3.19 19.02
CA PRO A 101 2.99 2.66 20.20
C PRO A 101 2.40 3.20 21.51
N ALA A 102 2.79 2.61 22.63
CA ALA A 102 2.65 3.27 23.91
C ALA A 102 3.27 4.67 23.85
N GLY A 103 2.64 5.65 24.48
CA GLY A 103 3.10 7.03 24.44
C GLY A 103 2.76 7.81 23.17
N ALA A 104 1.90 7.26 22.31
CA ALA A 104 1.31 7.99 21.21
C ALA A 104 -0.21 7.74 21.15
N GLU A 105 -0.98 8.77 20.79
CA GLU A 105 -2.41 8.67 20.54
C GLU A 105 -2.79 9.43 19.28
N LEU A 106 -3.90 9.03 18.65
CA LEU A 106 -4.48 9.75 17.52
C LEU A 106 -5.21 10.99 18.01
N THR A 107 -4.99 12.13 17.34
CA THR A 107 -5.72 13.39 17.66
C THR A 107 -6.97 13.56 16.80
N ALA A 108 -7.17 12.72 15.78
CA ALA A 108 -8.37 12.68 14.96
C ALA A 108 -8.75 11.22 14.64
N ALA A 109 -10.06 10.94 14.61
CA ALA A 109 -10.59 9.61 14.27
C ALA A 109 -10.64 9.36 12.76
N THR A 110 -9.68 9.89 12.00
CA THR A 110 -9.62 9.77 10.54
C THR A 110 -8.19 9.84 10.03
N ALA A 111 -8.00 9.32 8.83
CA ALA A 111 -6.79 9.48 8.04
C ALA A 111 -7.16 10.00 6.65
N GLU A 112 -6.24 10.68 5.99
CA GLU A 112 -6.39 11.19 4.64
C GLU A 112 -5.48 10.38 3.71
N VAL A 113 -5.95 10.08 2.49
CA VAL A 113 -5.16 9.34 1.50
C VAL A 113 -4.93 10.22 0.27
N TYR A 114 -3.67 10.34 -0.13
CA TYR A 114 -3.26 11.11 -1.29
C TYR A 114 -2.58 10.22 -2.33
N GLU A 115 -3.00 10.34 -3.59
CA GLU A 115 -2.33 9.72 -4.73
C GLU A 115 -1.22 10.64 -5.23
N ASN A 116 0.01 10.12 -5.35
CA ASN A 116 1.21 10.83 -5.78
C ASN A 116 1.45 12.15 -4.98
N GLY A 117 1.06 12.16 -3.70
CA GLY A 117 1.23 13.28 -2.79
C GLY A 117 0.36 14.52 -3.07
N GLN A 118 -0.57 14.45 -4.01
CA GLN A 118 -1.35 15.63 -4.46
C GLN A 118 -2.86 15.41 -4.45
N ASN A 119 -3.35 14.33 -5.03
CA ASN A 119 -4.78 14.12 -5.22
C ASN A 119 -5.36 13.33 -4.05
N ARG A 120 -6.32 13.91 -3.34
CA ARG A 120 -7.02 13.20 -2.27
C ARG A 120 -7.92 12.12 -2.84
N VAL A 121 -7.76 10.88 -2.38
CA VAL A 121 -8.42 9.67 -2.92
C VAL A 121 -8.94 8.74 -1.82
N ASP A 122 -9.43 9.29 -0.72
CA ASP A 122 -9.93 8.52 0.43
C ASP A 122 -10.95 7.45 0.00
N GLY A 123 -11.80 7.74 -0.98
CA GLY A 123 -12.81 6.83 -1.50
C GLY A 123 -12.26 5.53 -2.15
N ARG A 124 -10.96 5.45 -2.42
CA ARG A 124 -10.31 4.21 -2.87
C ARG A 124 -10.08 3.21 -1.73
N PHE A 125 -10.26 3.64 -0.47
CA PHE A 125 -10.02 2.85 0.71
C PHE A 125 -11.19 2.91 1.69
N GLN A 126 -11.45 1.81 2.37
CA GLN A 126 -12.28 1.77 3.57
C GLN A 126 -11.35 2.04 4.76
N ILE A 127 -11.55 3.18 5.43
CA ILE A 127 -10.71 3.63 6.55
C ILE A 127 -11.42 3.29 7.85
N SER A 128 -10.73 2.63 8.77
CA SER A 128 -11.19 2.31 10.11
C SER A 128 -10.17 2.75 11.14
N VAL A 129 -10.63 3.50 12.14
CA VAL A 129 -9.83 3.94 13.28
C VAL A 129 -10.49 3.42 14.55
N ASN A 130 -9.74 2.68 15.34
CA ASN A 130 -10.22 2.12 16.63
C ASN A 130 -9.11 2.22 17.68
N GLY A 131 -9.24 3.19 18.58
CA GLY A 131 -8.22 3.52 19.56
C GLY A 131 -6.90 3.88 18.87
N LYS A 132 -5.84 3.10 19.12
CA LYS A 132 -4.51 3.28 18.53
C LYS A 132 -4.33 2.59 17.16
N ASN A 133 -5.36 1.88 16.69
CA ASN A 133 -5.27 1.10 15.45
C ASN A 133 -5.89 1.87 14.28
N ILE A 134 -5.14 1.96 13.20
CA ILE A 134 -5.59 2.50 11.91
C ILE A 134 -5.49 1.38 10.89
N THR A 135 -6.60 1.08 10.22
CA THR A 135 -6.63 0.08 9.15
C THR A 135 -7.29 0.69 7.91
N LEU A 136 -6.64 0.53 6.78
CA LEU A 136 -7.19 0.91 5.48
C LEU A 136 -7.24 -0.34 4.59
N LYS A 137 -8.40 -0.59 3.98
CA LYS A 137 -8.59 -1.67 3.01
C LYS A 137 -8.91 -1.05 1.66
N ALA A 138 -8.12 -1.36 0.63
CA ALA A 138 -8.47 -0.95 -0.71
C ALA A 138 -9.81 -1.56 -1.12
N THR A 139 -10.67 -0.76 -1.74
CA THR A 139 -11.99 -1.21 -2.20
C THR A 139 -11.85 -2.17 -3.40
N GLU A 140 -12.83 -3.03 -3.61
CA GLU A 140 -12.85 -3.91 -4.80
C GLU A 140 -12.81 -3.09 -6.10
N ALA A 141 -13.51 -1.95 -6.13
CA ALA A 141 -13.47 -1.04 -7.27
C ALA A 141 -12.08 -0.48 -7.53
N ALA A 142 -11.34 -0.09 -6.47
CA ALA A 142 -9.96 0.37 -6.60
C ALA A 142 -9.03 -0.75 -7.10
N LEU A 143 -9.13 -1.95 -6.51
CA LEU A 143 -8.32 -3.10 -6.92
C LEU A 143 -8.61 -3.57 -8.35
N GLY A 144 -9.83 -3.34 -8.87
CA GLY A 144 -10.20 -3.62 -10.26
C GLY A 144 -9.82 -2.52 -11.25
N ASP A 145 -9.48 -1.32 -10.78
CA ASP A 145 -9.10 -0.19 -11.61
C ASP A 145 -7.59 -0.23 -11.95
N ARG A 146 -7.26 -0.27 -13.24
CA ARG A 146 -5.86 -0.19 -13.69
C ARG A 146 -5.16 1.07 -13.18
N GLY A 147 -5.88 2.18 -13.06
CA GLY A 147 -5.36 3.44 -12.55
C GLY A 147 -4.97 3.43 -11.07
N PHE A 148 -5.25 2.36 -10.34
CA PHE A 148 -4.78 2.15 -8.97
C PHE A 148 -3.30 1.72 -8.90
N TYR A 149 -2.80 1.07 -9.95
CA TYR A 149 -1.47 0.49 -10.03
C TYR A 149 -0.46 1.48 -10.63
N GLY A 150 0.84 1.27 -10.33
CA GLY A 150 1.90 2.18 -10.75
C GLY A 150 1.86 3.54 -10.05
N LYS A 151 1.23 3.62 -8.88
CA LYS A 151 0.99 4.85 -8.10
C LYS A 151 1.60 4.77 -6.72
N SER A 152 1.89 5.95 -6.17
CA SER A 152 2.24 6.11 -4.76
C SER A 152 1.01 6.60 -3.98
N TYR A 153 0.76 6.00 -2.83
CA TYR A 153 -0.30 6.41 -1.90
C TYR A 153 0.34 6.84 -0.58
N ASP A 154 0.00 8.06 -0.15
CA ASP A 154 0.39 8.61 1.14
C ASP A 154 -0.84 8.61 2.06
N VAL A 155 -0.79 7.84 3.14
CA VAL A 155 -1.79 7.90 4.23
C VAL A 155 -1.26 8.82 5.30
N ILE A 156 -2.00 9.89 5.61
CA ILE A 156 -1.58 10.92 6.55
C ILE A 156 -2.59 11.00 7.70
N PHE A 157 -2.10 11.02 8.93
CA PHE A 157 -2.90 11.23 10.13
C PHE A 157 -2.09 11.94 11.22
N ASN A 158 -2.81 12.59 12.14
CA ASN A 158 -2.21 13.33 13.24
C ASN A 158 -2.16 12.47 14.51
N ALA A 159 -1.06 12.63 15.23
CA ALA A 159 -0.82 11.98 16.51
C ALA A 159 -0.30 13.00 17.53
N ARG A 160 -0.35 12.62 18.80
CA ARG A 160 0.22 13.37 19.92
C ARG A 160 1.04 12.43 20.79
N MET A 161 2.16 12.92 21.35
CA MET A 161 2.91 12.18 22.34
C MET A 161 2.20 12.23 23.69
N VAL A 162 2.11 11.08 24.37
CA VAL A 162 1.50 10.94 25.71
C VAL A 162 2.56 10.47 26.70
N PRO A 163 3.29 11.39 27.33
CA PRO A 163 4.47 11.04 28.15
C PRO A 163 4.11 10.17 29.37
N GLY A 164 2.86 10.22 29.86
CA GLY A 164 2.41 9.40 30.98
C GLY A 164 2.34 7.89 30.68
N GLU A 165 2.38 7.48 29.41
CA GLU A 165 2.28 6.08 28.97
C GLU A 165 3.65 5.43 28.69
N ILE A 166 4.75 6.19 28.74
CA ILE A 166 6.10 5.70 28.45
C ILE A 166 7.07 6.10 29.55
N SER A 167 8.06 5.26 29.75
CA SER A 167 9.18 5.59 30.62
C SER A 167 10.06 6.65 29.99
N CYS A 168 10.49 7.64 30.76
CA CYS A 168 11.52 8.59 30.34
C CYS A 168 12.91 8.16 30.83
N THR A 169 13.92 8.60 30.11
CA THR A 169 15.32 8.53 30.59
C THR A 169 15.78 9.89 31.10
N TYR A 170 16.56 9.90 32.17
CA TYR A 170 17.08 11.13 32.77
C TYR A 170 18.57 11.31 32.46
N ASN A 171 18.92 12.55 32.10
CA ASN A 171 20.28 13.00 32.02
C ASN A 171 20.36 14.32 32.80
N GLY A 172 20.82 14.26 34.04
CA GLY A 172 20.74 15.38 34.96
C GLY A 172 19.32 15.80 35.24
N THR A 173 18.94 17.02 34.86
CA THR A 173 17.58 17.56 35.00
C THR A 173 16.75 17.44 33.74
N VAL A 174 17.20 16.72 32.72
CA VAL A 174 16.49 16.54 31.45
C VAL A 174 15.85 15.16 31.39
N ALA A 175 14.53 15.11 31.32
CA ALA A 175 13.77 13.89 31.01
C ALA A 175 13.56 13.79 29.50
N SER A 176 13.93 12.66 28.90
CA SER A 176 13.81 12.38 27.47
C SER A 176 12.83 11.24 27.23
N TYR A 177 11.93 11.43 26.29
CA TYR A 177 10.90 10.50 25.86
C TYR A 177 11.14 10.07 24.41
N VAL A 178 10.96 8.80 24.11
CA VAL A 178 11.14 8.24 22.77
C VAL A 178 10.03 7.25 22.50
N THR A 179 9.35 7.41 21.36
CA THR A 179 8.45 6.39 20.79
C THR A 179 9.01 5.88 19.47
N SER A 180 8.69 4.67 19.09
CA SER A 180 9.08 4.09 17.80
C SER A 180 7.88 3.41 17.17
N ASN A 181 7.66 3.66 15.88
CA ASN A 181 6.51 3.14 15.16
C ASN A 181 6.84 2.69 13.74
N HIS A 182 6.13 1.66 13.26
CA HIS A 182 6.14 1.17 11.90
C HIS A 182 4.71 0.78 11.49
N PHE A 183 4.51 0.45 10.22
CA PHE A 183 3.26 -0.08 9.71
C PHE A 183 3.49 -1.29 8.81
N THR A 184 2.41 -1.99 8.50
CA THR A 184 2.44 -3.14 7.60
C THR A 184 1.48 -2.96 6.44
N VAL A 185 1.81 -3.57 5.31
CA VAL A 185 0.92 -3.70 4.15
C VAL A 185 0.81 -5.18 3.80
N THR A 186 -0.41 -5.68 3.78
CA THR A 186 -0.71 -7.05 3.37
C THR A 186 -1.37 -7.00 1.99
N THR A 187 -0.79 -7.70 1.03
CA THR A 187 -1.32 -7.82 -0.33
C THR A 187 -1.54 -9.28 -0.70
N GLN A 188 -2.51 -9.53 -1.58
CA GLN A 188 -2.73 -10.82 -2.21
C GLN A 188 -3.13 -10.58 -3.66
N HIS A 189 -2.42 -11.21 -4.60
CA HIS A 189 -2.75 -11.12 -6.01
C HIS A 189 -3.72 -12.22 -6.42
N LYS A 190 -4.38 -12.00 -7.54
CA LYS A 190 -5.29 -13.00 -8.11
C LYS A 190 -4.50 -14.27 -8.48
N GLY A 191 -4.89 -15.39 -7.88
CA GLY A 191 -4.24 -16.68 -8.07
C GLY A 191 -3.20 -17.04 -7.01
N ASP A 192 -2.86 -16.13 -6.11
CA ASP A 192 -1.98 -16.45 -4.98
C ASP A 192 -2.73 -17.28 -3.92
N SER A 193 -2.07 -18.31 -3.43
CA SER A 193 -2.61 -19.14 -2.33
C SER A 193 -2.51 -18.46 -0.97
N GLN A 194 -1.59 -17.49 -0.82
CA GLN A 194 -1.32 -16.78 0.43
C GLN A 194 -1.11 -15.29 0.19
N ALA A 195 -1.47 -14.50 1.20
CA ALA A 195 -1.16 -13.07 1.24
C ALA A 195 0.31 -12.86 1.67
N VAL A 196 0.90 -11.77 1.18
CA VAL A 196 2.25 -11.32 1.55
C VAL A 196 2.12 -10.08 2.41
N THR A 197 2.81 -10.05 3.55
CA THR A 197 2.88 -8.88 4.43
C THR A 197 4.28 -8.26 4.38
N ILE A 198 4.33 -6.96 4.19
CA ILE A 198 5.54 -6.16 4.13
C ILE A 198 5.50 -5.16 5.28
N THR A 199 6.63 -5.01 5.98
CA THR A 199 6.78 -4.07 7.10
C THR A 199 7.63 -2.88 6.66
N SER A 200 7.24 -1.67 7.06
CA SER A 200 8.00 -0.45 6.80
C SER A 200 9.24 -0.34 7.70
N ASN A 201 10.07 0.68 7.44
CA ASN A 201 11.04 1.15 8.42
C ASN A 201 10.34 1.62 9.70
N ASN A 202 11.10 1.64 10.81
CA ASN A 202 10.71 2.35 12.03
C ASN A 202 10.97 3.85 11.87
N VAL A 203 10.10 4.67 12.45
CA VAL A 203 10.34 6.09 12.71
C VAL A 203 10.44 6.30 14.22
N ALA A 204 11.21 7.31 14.65
CA ALA A 204 11.33 7.67 16.05
C ALA A 204 10.82 9.10 16.28
N ASP A 205 9.99 9.27 17.32
CA ASP A 205 9.54 10.58 17.79
C ASP A 205 10.11 10.81 19.18
N ARG A 206 10.83 11.91 19.35
CA ARG A 206 11.58 12.25 20.57
C ARG A 206 11.09 13.56 21.13
N ALA A 207 11.01 13.64 22.44
CA ALA A 207 10.79 14.88 23.16
C ALA A 207 11.64 14.94 24.41
N SER A 208 11.99 16.15 24.84
CA SER A 208 12.72 16.35 26.08
C SER A 208 12.12 17.52 26.85
N VAL A 209 12.19 17.44 28.17
CA VAL A 209 11.72 18.49 29.06
C VAL A 209 12.64 18.59 30.30
N ASN A 210 12.84 19.79 30.79
CA ASN A 210 13.52 20.00 32.09
C ASN A 210 12.61 19.49 33.21
N ARG A 211 12.97 18.39 33.81
CA ARG A 211 12.26 17.77 34.92
C ARG A 211 13.21 17.05 35.85
N THR A 212 13.17 17.40 37.13
CA THR A 212 13.96 16.70 38.13
C THR A 212 13.49 15.26 38.29
N GLU A 213 14.41 14.32 38.27
CA GLU A 213 14.09 12.91 38.51
C GLU A 213 13.44 12.76 39.91
N PRO A 214 12.33 12.05 40.03
CA PRO A 214 11.72 11.79 41.34
C PRO A 214 12.75 11.07 42.24
N LYS A 215 13.06 11.61 43.40
CA LYS A 215 13.84 10.88 44.39
C LYS A 215 12.95 9.75 44.92
N ASN A 216 13.46 8.53 44.84
CA ASN A 216 12.81 7.41 45.54
C ASN A 216 12.77 7.74 47.04
N PRO A 217 11.62 7.57 47.71
CA PRO A 217 11.47 7.78 49.14
C PRO A 217 12.36 6.82 49.96
#